data_aa4501ce47ccfae3ec44f4cc22236fe7
#
_entry.id   aa4501ce47ccfae3ec44f4cc22236fe7
#
_cell.length_a   1.000
_cell.length_b   1.000
_cell.length_c   1.000
_cell.angle_alpha   90.00
_cell.angle_beta   90.00
_cell.angle_gamma   90.00
#
_symmetry.space_group_name_H-M   'P 1'
#
loop_
_entity.id
_entity.type
_entity.pdbx_description
1 polymer ?
#
loop_
_entity_poly.entity_id
_entity_poly.type
_entity_poly.pdbx_seq_one_letter_code
_entity_poly.pdbx_strand_id
1 'polypeptide(L)'
;MTQLTKYLLFVFLCLSVIQLNAQQNDSITDTNLVTFKEVSYTLIGPVKKGMASFYSLKFEGRKTATGAIFSHAKYTAASNHFPLGIYVRVINPKNNKYVIVRINDRMGKSMSKKGRVVDLTRLAAKEIGIFKQGIGKVLVQKVEKQANK
;
A
#
# COMPACT_ATOMS: atom_id res chain seq x y z
N MET A 1 -29.35 -47.73 -39.62
CA MET A 1 -28.33 -46.80 -39.11
C MET A 1 -27.41 -47.58 -38.19
N THR A 2 -26.20 -47.83 -38.63
CA THR A 2 -25.19 -48.62 -37.88
C THR A 2 -24.67 -47.81 -36.70
N GLN A 3 -24.29 -48.47 -35.63
CA GLN A 3 -23.75 -47.85 -34.41
C GLN A 3 -22.60 -46.88 -34.72
N LEU A 4 -21.85 -47.17 -35.77
CA LEU A 4 -20.72 -46.35 -36.22
C LEU A 4 -21.16 -44.94 -36.66
N THR A 5 -22.30 -44.78 -37.31
CA THR A 5 -22.85 -43.48 -37.74
C THR A 5 -23.30 -42.63 -36.57
N LYS A 6 -23.75 -43.21 -35.47
CA LYS A 6 -24.13 -42.50 -34.23
C LYS A 6 -22.90 -41.92 -33.50
N TYR A 7 -21.80 -42.68 -33.47
CA TYR A 7 -20.54 -42.17 -32.88
C TYR A 7 -19.90 -41.05 -33.72
N LEU A 8 -19.95 -41.15 -35.04
CA LEU A 8 -19.43 -40.08 -35.91
C LEU A 8 -20.22 -38.78 -35.76
N LEU A 9 -21.55 -38.86 -35.64
CA LEU A 9 -22.39 -37.67 -35.37
C LEU A 9 -22.13 -37.05 -34.00
N PHE A 10 -21.87 -37.87 -32.98
CA PHE A 10 -21.59 -37.39 -31.63
C PHE A 10 -20.22 -36.71 -31.54
N VAL A 11 -19.19 -37.25 -32.20
CA VAL A 11 -17.86 -36.65 -32.29
C VAL A 11 -17.89 -35.35 -33.06
N PHE A 12 -18.68 -35.26 -34.12
CA PHE A 12 -18.83 -34.00 -34.90
C PHE A 12 -19.57 -32.94 -34.11
N LEU A 13 -20.55 -33.29 -33.28
CA LEU A 13 -21.28 -32.37 -32.41
C LEU A 13 -20.39 -31.84 -31.26
N CYS A 14 -19.53 -32.73 -30.68
CA CYS A 14 -18.58 -32.29 -29.66
C CYS A 14 -17.48 -31.36 -30.19
N LEU A 15 -17.01 -31.60 -31.42
CA LEU A 15 -16.02 -30.70 -32.06
C LEU A 15 -16.57 -29.32 -32.39
N SER A 16 -17.88 -29.21 -32.71
CA SER A 16 -18.51 -27.89 -32.96
C SER A 16 -18.72 -27.08 -31.69
N VAL A 17 -18.90 -27.73 -30.53
CA VAL A 17 -19.03 -27.02 -29.23
C VAL A 17 -17.69 -26.48 -28.74
N ILE A 18 -16.57 -27.15 -29.07
CA ILE A 18 -15.23 -26.70 -28.68
C ILE A 18 -14.80 -25.44 -29.47
N GLN A 19 -15.29 -25.25 -30.70
CA GLN A 19 -14.97 -24.06 -31.50
C GLN A 19 -15.76 -22.81 -31.09
N LEU A 20 -16.90 -22.96 -30.39
CA LEU A 20 -17.68 -21.81 -29.94
C LEU A 20 -17.12 -21.11 -28.70
N ASN A 21 -16.21 -21.73 -27.97
CA ASN A 21 -15.61 -21.15 -26.76
C ASN A 21 -14.27 -20.46 -27.00
N ALA A 22 -13.76 -20.43 -28.24
CA ALA A 22 -12.48 -19.79 -28.57
C ALA A 22 -12.63 -18.37 -29.12
N GLN A 23 -13.85 -17.82 -29.21
CA GLN A 23 -14.10 -16.53 -29.87
C GLN A 23 -14.77 -15.49 -28.96
N GLN A 24 -14.61 -15.60 -27.65
CA GLN A 24 -15.20 -14.66 -26.71
C GLN A 24 -14.16 -13.96 -25.79
N ASN A 25 -12.93 -13.76 -26.29
CA ASN A 25 -11.90 -13.03 -25.56
C ASN A 25 -11.35 -11.79 -26.30
N ASP A 26 -12.04 -11.27 -27.31
CA ASP A 26 -11.62 -10.05 -27.98
C ASP A 26 -12.79 -9.08 -28.15
N SER A 27 -13.23 -8.45 -27.10
CA SER A 27 -13.89 -7.13 -27.13
C SER A 27 -14.21 -6.62 -25.73
N ILE A 28 -13.19 -6.46 -24.88
CA ILE A 28 -13.21 -5.43 -23.85
C ILE A 28 -12.09 -4.47 -24.21
N THR A 29 -12.24 -3.84 -25.35
CA THR A 29 -11.52 -2.63 -25.72
C THR A 29 -12.40 -1.44 -25.37
N ASP A 30 -11.83 -0.58 -24.57
CA ASP A 30 -12.17 0.82 -24.43
C ASP A 30 -13.51 1.19 -23.79
N THR A 31 -13.51 1.20 -22.46
CA THR A 31 -13.95 2.44 -21.77
C THR A 31 -13.44 2.40 -20.34
N ASN A 32 -12.65 3.40 -20.01
CA ASN A 32 -12.12 3.66 -18.66
C ASN A 32 -10.94 2.77 -18.21
N LEU A 33 -9.91 2.66 -19.04
CA LEU A 33 -8.56 2.45 -18.52
C LEU A 33 -8.16 3.74 -17.79
N VAL A 34 -8.69 3.92 -16.56
CA VAL A 34 -8.08 4.81 -15.60
C VAL A 34 -6.74 4.17 -15.31
N THR A 35 -5.71 4.60 -16.02
CA THR A 35 -4.33 4.22 -15.75
C THR A 35 -4.00 4.81 -14.39
N PHE A 36 -4.25 4.06 -13.32
CA PHE A 36 -3.62 4.33 -12.05
C PHE A 36 -2.13 4.22 -12.32
N LYS A 37 -1.48 5.37 -12.41
CA LYS A 37 -0.04 5.46 -12.55
C LYS A 37 0.56 4.72 -11.36
N GLU A 38 0.93 3.45 -11.54
CA GLU A 38 1.52 2.65 -10.48
C GLU A 38 2.83 3.32 -10.08
N VAL A 39 2.82 3.91 -8.90
CA VAL A 39 4.01 4.46 -8.30
C VAL A 39 4.76 3.32 -7.65
N SER A 40 5.83 2.86 -8.29
CA SER A 40 6.73 1.86 -7.71
C SER A 40 7.74 2.50 -6.77
N TYR A 41 8.11 1.77 -5.72
CA TYR A 41 9.09 2.21 -4.73
C TYR A 41 10.17 1.15 -4.55
N THR A 42 11.43 1.59 -4.50
CA THR A 42 12.58 0.74 -4.15
C THR A 42 12.93 0.91 -2.69
N LEU A 43 13.15 -0.20 -1.99
CA LEU A 43 13.60 -0.21 -0.59
C LEU A 43 15.08 0.14 -0.52
N ILE A 44 15.45 1.05 0.37
CA ILE A 44 16.82 1.54 0.49
C ILE A 44 17.29 1.55 1.96
N GLY A 45 18.54 1.12 2.15
CA GLY A 45 19.21 1.20 3.43
C GLY A 45 18.66 0.24 4.50
N PRO A 46 19.15 0.37 5.74
CA PRO A 46 18.82 -0.55 6.81
C PRO A 46 17.40 -0.37 7.33
N VAL A 47 16.84 -1.47 7.86
CA VAL A 47 15.55 -1.46 8.54
C VAL A 47 15.73 -0.95 9.98
N LYS A 48 14.98 0.06 10.37
CA LYS A 48 14.88 0.54 11.75
C LYS A 48 13.71 -0.12 12.47
N LYS A 49 13.98 -0.82 13.56
CA LYS A 49 12.96 -1.42 14.45
C LYS A 49 12.61 -0.44 15.57
N GLY A 50 11.34 -0.39 15.98
CA GLY A 50 10.91 0.43 17.10
C GLY A 50 9.39 0.45 17.27
N MET A 51 8.90 1.48 17.97
CA MET A 51 7.46 1.65 18.21
C MET A 51 6.90 2.74 17.28
N ALA A 52 5.69 2.52 16.78
CA ALA A 52 4.89 3.56 16.15
C ALA A 52 3.69 3.90 17.03
N SER A 53 3.33 5.17 17.05
CA SER A 53 2.03 5.64 17.53
C SER A 53 1.41 6.55 16.46
N PHE A 54 0.38 7.30 16.81
CA PHE A 54 -0.23 8.27 15.91
C PHE A 54 -0.61 9.55 16.64
N TYR A 55 -0.74 10.62 15.88
CA TYR A 55 -1.09 11.93 16.38
C TYR A 55 -2.49 11.98 17.01
N SER A 56 -2.61 12.77 18.09
CA SER A 56 -3.92 13.10 18.65
C SER A 56 -4.68 14.09 17.75
N LEU A 57 -6.00 14.13 17.85
CA LEU A 57 -6.87 14.99 17.02
C LEU A 57 -6.53 16.48 17.10
N LYS A 58 -6.00 16.95 18.22
CA LYS A 58 -5.62 18.36 18.44
C LYS A 58 -4.56 18.91 17.48
N PHE A 59 -3.89 18.02 16.70
CA PHE A 59 -2.88 18.43 15.73
C PHE A 59 -3.44 18.72 14.34
N GLU A 60 -4.71 18.35 14.05
CA GLU A 60 -5.34 18.67 12.77
C GLU A 60 -5.25 20.17 12.48
N GLY A 61 -4.87 20.53 11.26
CA GLY A 61 -4.73 21.92 10.82
C GLY A 61 -3.47 22.65 11.28
N ARG A 62 -2.62 22.06 12.14
CA ARG A 62 -1.36 22.70 12.57
C ARG A 62 -0.27 22.58 11.52
N LYS A 63 0.69 23.51 11.54
CA LYS A 63 1.89 23.42 10.71
C LYS A 63 2.83 22.34 11.22
N THR A 64 3.36 21.52 10.30
CA THR A 64 4.42 20.53 10.53
C THR A 64 5.80 21.18 10.47
N ALA A 65 6.86 20.44 10.78
CA ALA A 65 8.24 20.89 10.67
C ALA A 65 8.64 21.30 9.24
N THR A 66 7.96 20.79 8.19
CA THR A 66 8.16 21.23 6.80
C THR A 66 7.33 22.45 6.43
N GLY A 67 6.52 23.01 7.35
CA GLY A 67 5.58 24.10 7.08
C GLY A 67 4.25 23.69 6.45
N ALA A 68 4.10 22.43 6.06
CA ALA A 68 2.85 21.92 5.51
C ALA A 68 1.75 21.84 6.59
N ILE A 69 0.50 21.99 6.20
CA ILE A 69 -0.64 21.80 7.10
C ILE A 69 -0.84 20.32 7.35
N PHE A 70 -0.82 19.93 8.63
CA PHE A 70 -1.08 18.56 9.07
C PHE A 70 -2.52 18.16 8.83
N SER A 71 -2.73 16.94 8.33
CA SER A 71 -4.05 16.34 8.25
C SER A 71 -3.98 14.84 8.51
N HIS A 72 -4.93 14.34 9.30
CA HIS A 72 -5.09 12.91 9.57
C HIS A 72 -5.47 12.09 8.35
N ALA A 73 -5.94 12.72 7.27
CA ALA A 73 -6.34 12.09 6.01
C ALA A 73 -5.18 11.90 5.01
N LYS A 74 -3.95 12.26 5.39
CA LYS A 74 -2.77 12.15 4.52
C LYS A 74 -1.85 11.01 4.98
N TYR A 75 -1.09 10.43 4.05
CA TYR A 75 -0.04 9.46 4.36
C TYR A 75 1.27 10.17 4.71
N THR A 76 1.33 10.74 5.92
CA THR A 76 2.50 11.43 6.45
C THR A 76 2.84 10.95 7.87
N ALA A 77 4.05 11.25 8.32
CA ALA A 77 4.50 10.89 9.67
C ALA A 77 5.53 11.87 10.21
N ALA A 78 5.66 11.90 11.55
CA ALA A 78 6.80 12.49 12.22
C ALA A 78 7.86 11.44 12.52
N SER A 79 9.13 11.81 12.39
CA SER A 79 10.25 10.99 12.82
C SER A 79 11.46 11.85 13.14
N ASN A 80 12.24 11.42 14.17
CA ASN A 80 13.55 12.00 14.48
C ASN A 80 14.71 11.13 13.95
N HIS A 81 14.38 9.98 13.32
CA HIS A 81 15.35 9.01 12.80
C HIS A 81 15.55 9.09 11.29
N PHE A 82 14.66 9.77 10.59
CA PHE A 82 14.69 9.90 9.13
C PHE A 82 14.68 11.38 8.73
N PRO A 83 15.36 11.78 7.65
CA PRO A 83 15.31 13.13 7.14
C PRO A 83 13.88 13.57 6.78
N LEU A 84 13.62 14.89 6.84
CA LEU A 84 12.36 15.45 6.32
C LEU A 84 12.31 15.30 4.80
N GLY A 85 11.11 15.11 4.27
CA GLY A 85 10.84 15.05 2.83
C GLY A 85 10.93 13.66 2.21
N ILE A 86 11.62 12.69 2.85
CA ILE A 86 11.76 11.33 2.31
C ILE A 86 10.51 10.49 2.56
N TYR A 87 10.38 9.42 1.79
CA TYR A 87 9.37 8.39 1.98
C TYR A 87 9.95 7.21 2.75
N VAL A 88 9.13 6.61 3.61
CA VAL A 88 9.47 5.39 4.35
C VAL A 88 8.32 4.40 4.28
N ARG A 89 8.64 3.11 4.18
CA ARG A 89 7.69 2.02 4.37
C ARG A 89 7.65 1.66 5.84
N VAL A 90 6.48 1.66 6.44
CA VAL A 90 6.22 1.29 7.84
C VAL A 90 5.44 -0.02 7.83
N ILE A 91 6.02 -1.09 8.39
CA ILE A 91 5.45 -2.44 8.40
C ILE A 91 5.08 -2.80 9.83
N ASN A 92 3.88 -3.32 10.04
CA ASN A 92 3.49 -3.98 11.27
C ASN A 92 3.84 -5.48 11.19
N PRO A 93 4.85 -5.98 11.93
CA PRO A 93 5.29 -7.36 11.82
C PRO A 93 4.30 -8.39 12.36
N LYS A 94 3.24 -7.97 13.07
CA LYS A 94 2.20 -8.88 13.57
C LYS A 94 1.23 -9.35 12.49
N ASN A 95 1.00 -8.53 11.46
CA ASN A 95 0.02 -8.80 10.41
C ASN A 95 0.56 -8.59 9.00
N ASN A 96 1.85 -8.24 8.86
CA ASN A 96 2.55 -7.92 7.61
C ASN A 96 1.94 -6.77 6.79
N LYS A 97 0.96 -6.03 7.34
CA LYS A 97 0.44 -4.83 6.69
C LYS A 97 1.48 -3.72 6.73
N TYR A 98 1.52 -2.94 5.65
CA TYR A 98 2.44 -1.81 5.56
C TYR A 98 1.74 -0.59 4.95
N VAL A 99 2.37 0.56 5.15
CA VAL A 99 2.00 1.83 4.53
C VAL A 99 3.27 2.57 4.13
N ILE A 100 3.21 3.32 3.03
CA ILE A 100 4.26 4.26 2.66
C ILE A 100 3.82 5.65 3.05
N VAL A 101 4.65 6.34 3.86
CA VAL A 101 4.38 7.67 4.36
C VAL A 101 5.54 8.62 4.07
N ARG A 102 5.24 9.90 3.87
CA ARG A 102 6.26 10.94 3.78
C ARG A 102 6.59 11.47 5.17
N ILE A 103 7.86 11.56 5.51
CA ILE A 103 8.32 12.22 6.74
C ILE A 103 8.26 13.73 6.53
N ASN A 104 7.32 14.41 7.17
CA ASN A 104 7.12 15.84 7.05
C ASN A 104 7.14 16.58 8.40
N ASP A 105 7.36 15.83 9.49
CA ASP A 105 7.34 16.43 10.82
C ASP A 105 8.37 15.78 11.77
N ARG A 106 8.56 16.39 12.94
CA ARG A 106 9.42 15.94 14.02
C ARG A 106 8.61 15.54 15.24
N MET A 107 9.05 14.47 15.90
CA MET A 107 8.50 14.06 17.19
C MET A 107 9.11 14.87 18.32
N GLY A 108 8.35 15.09 19.40
CA GLY A 108 8.92 15.59 20.66
C GLY A 108 10.05 14.69 21.15
N LYS A 109 11.13 15.29 21.70
CA LYS A 109 12.32 14.57 22.18
C LYS A 109 11.99 13.43 23.16
N SER A 110 10.99 13.63 24.04
CA SER A 110 10.52 12.62 25.00
C SER A 110 9.95 11.37 24.35
N MET A 111 9.32 11.50 23.17
CA MET A 111 8.74 10.36 22.45
C MET A 111 9.81 9.46 21.85
N SER A 112 10.85 10.06 21.28
CA SER A 112 12.01 9.32 20.76
C SER A 112 12.73 8.53 21.88
N LYS A 113 12.88 9.14 23.06
CA LYS A 113 13.46 8.46 24.25
C LYS A 113 12.65 7.24 24.69
N LYS A 114 11.34 7.20 24.43
CA LYS A 114 10.45 6.06 24.69
C LYS A 114 10.48 4.97 23.59
N GLY A 115 11.49 4.98 22.71
CA GLY A 115 11.66 3.99 21.65
C GLY A 115 10.73 4.16 20.44
N ARG A 116 10.04 5.32 20.33
CA ARG A 116 9.24 5.61 19.14
C ARG A 116 10.14 5.98 17.97
N VAL A 117 9.87 5.38 16.82
CA VAL A 117 10.58 5.65 15.57
C VAL A 117 9.75 6.51 14.61
N VAL A 118 8.43 6.40 14.68
CA VAL A 118 7.49 7.22 13.88
C VAL A 118 6.21 7.50 14.66
N ASP A 119 5.62 8.68 14.45
CA ASP A 119 4.24 9.00 14.80
C ASP A 119 3.45 9.20 13.49
N LEU A 120 2.45 8.36 13.28
CA LEU A 120 1.67 8.27 12.04
C LEU A 120 0.45 9.20 12.08
N THR A 121 -0.08 9.53 10.92
CA THR A 121 -1.47 10.02 10.83
C THR A 121 -2.45 8.91 11.21
N ARG A 122 -3.69 9.26 11.55
CA ARG A 122 -4.72 8.26 11.89
C ARG A 122 -5.05 7.34 10.71
N LEU A 123 -5.05 7.87 9.48
CA LEU A 123 -5.22 7.10 8.27
C LEU A 123 -4.13 6.01 8.15
N ALA A 124 -2.86 6.39 8.25
CA ALA A 124 -1.73 5.46 8.17
C ALA A 124 -1.74 4.41 9.30
N ALA A 125 -2.10 4.81 10.53
CA ALA A 125 -2.19 3.90 11.67
C ALA A 125 -3.33 2.86 11.52
N LYS A 126 -4.46 3.25 10.90
CA LYS A 126 -5.55 2.32 10.54
C LYS A 126 -5.10 1.31 9.49
N GLU A 127 -4.38 1.77 8.46
CA GLU A 127 -3.88 0.95 7.36
C GLU A 127 -3.04 -0.23 7.87
N ILE A 128 -2.09 0.03 8.76
CA ILE A 128 -1.23 -1.03 9.33
C ILE A 128 -1.82 -1.73 10.55
N GLY A 129 -3.04 -1.37 10.95
CA GLY A 129 -3.78 -2.06 12.02
C GLY A 129 -3.32 -1.78 13.45
N ILE A 130 -2.65 -0.65 13.74
CA ILE A 130 -2.25 -0.28 15.12
C ILE A 130 -3.21 0.72 15.78
N PHE A 131 -4.22 1.20 15.06
CA PHE A 131 -5.10 2.27 15.52
C PHE A 131 -5.85 1.93 16.82
N LYS A 132 -6.39 0.71 16.94
CA LYS A 132 -7.12 0.28 18.14
C LYS A 132 -6.23 0.17 19.39
N GLN A 133 -4.95 -0.20 19.20
CA GLN A 133 -4.00 -0.39 20.29
C GLN A 133 -3.30 0.90 20.71
N GLY A 134 -3.36 1.94 19.89
CA GLY A 134 -2.70 3.23 20.14
C GLY A 134 -1.19 3.24 19.85
N ILE A 135 -0.52 2.11 20.02
CA ILE A 135 0.91 1.92 19.82
C ILE A 135 1.21 0.50 19.33
N GLY A 136 2.22 0.32 18.48
CA GLY A 136 2.61 -0.99 17.97
C GLY A 136 4.08 -1.07 17.58
N LYS A 137 4.65 -2.28 17.62
CA LYS A 137 5.99 -2.55 17.08
C LYS A 137 5.94 -2.42 15.56
N VAL A 138 6.95 -1.78 14.97
CA VAL A 138 7.07 -1.60 13.53
C VAL A 138 8.50 -1.78 13.04
N LEU A 139 8.59 -2.09 11.75
CA LEU A 139 9.81 -2.05 10.96
C LEU A 139 9.68 -0.88 10.00
N VAL A 140 10.68 0.01 9.98
CA VAL A 140 10.66 1.21 9.14
C VAL A 140 11.88 1.22 8.25
N GLN A 141 11.68 1.40 6.94
CA GLN A 141 12.76 1.43 5.96
C GLN A 141 12.51 2.56 4.95
N LYS A 142 13.59 3.27 4.60
CA LYS A 142 13.55 4.29 3.55
C LYS A 142 13.12 3.64 2.22
N VAL A 143 12.32 4.38 1.45
CA VAL A 143 11.98 4.02 0.07
C VAL A 143 12.26 5.20 -0.86
N GLU A 144 12.64 4.91 -2.08
CA GLU A 144 12.72 5.88 -3.16
C GLU A 144 11.64 5.58 -4.20
N LYS A 145 10.96 6.65 -4.60
CA LYS A 145 9.98 6.60 -5.67
C LYS A 145 10.72 6.39 -6.99
N GLN A 146 10.38 5.35 -7.73
CA GLN A 146 10.91 5.18 -9.08
C GLN A 146 10.27 6.22 -10.01
N ALA A 147 11.11 6.91 -10.77
CA ALA A 147 10.62 7.70 -11.90
C ALA A 147 10.15 6.72 -12.99
N ASN A 148 8.89 6.82 -13.39
CA ASN A 148 8.46 6.12 -14.59
C ASN A 148 9.25 6.70 -15.77
N LYS A 149 10.02 5.85 -16.43
CA LYS A 149 10.61 6.17 -17.75
C LYS A 149 9.51 6.24 -18.80
#